data_f2d24b12c2117cca13a67e7e0f0f5969
#
_entry.id   f2d24b12c2117cca13a67e7e0f0f5969
#
_cell.length_a   1.000
_cell.length_b   1.000
_cell.length_c   1.000
_cell.angle_alpha   90.00
_cell.angle_beta   90.00
_cell.angle_gamma   90.00
#
_symmetry.space_group_name_H-M   'P 1'
#
loop_
_entity.id
_entity.type
_entity.pdbx_description
1 polymer ?
#
loop_
_entity_poly.entity_id
_entity_poly.type
_entity_poly.pdbx_seq_one_letter_code
_entity_poly.pdbx_strand_id
1 'polypeptide(L)'
;MLSTATTRARFWQGTDKYLKPCLFILLGLLVLQTLPLTAFGPGGANNIHVYQALAFLQGHVYLPFSEPGINFDIALHNGHYQCPFPPFPAIVLLPFVALFGESTRVVPISLALTALNIIVLTHLLQKLSVESRFIPWLLAAFFLGSPYWGLVRGSATGSYFANIVAATSLFLALNEAFGKARGVLVGLFLGMAFLSRQLSLYTAIFLSAILWEHPRFNTTKERLGGLLAFGTAFGLAVGVYLTFNWLRFDHPLDTGYSKWILTDPFMAERWKQFGSFHPVYFFHNFVYMFIQGFHLEFSSPMYLNKPQVDPFGTSLTFASPFVFFAFRARWKKILLWGAWLSVGLCLLHMLFYFSNGWVQENGQRYSMDFFPVLMLLVAQGIKNVDSTIWKVAIVYSVGLNLLSFSLISYGYDFYYKMLLWGKATLMWARGG
;
A
#
# COMPACT_ATOMS: atom_id res chain seq x y z
N MET A 1 -31.26 -9.05 25.04
CA MET A 1 -31.76 -8.55 23.75
C MET A 1 -31.91 -7.05 23.88
N LEU A 2 -30.90 -6.26 23.48
CA LEU A 2 -30.98 -4.81 23.41
C LEU A 2 -30.57 -4.40 21.99
N SER A 3 -31.55 -3.90 21.33
CA SER A 3 -31.70 -3.19 20.09
C SER A 3 -30.40 -2.76 19.38
N THR A 4 -30.05 -3.52 18.35
CA THR A 4 -28.99 -3.20 17.36
C THR A 4 -29.31 -1.93 16.52
N ALA A 5 -30.53 -1.47 16.51
CA ALA A 5 -30.96 -0.28 15.75
C ALA A 5 -30.63 1.04 16.46
N THR A 6 -30.72 1.09 17.79
CA THR A 6 -30.41 2.29 18.60
C THR A 6 -28.91 2.57 18.67
N THR A 7 -28.08 1.54 18.56
CA THR A 7 -26.61 1.68 18.53
C THR A 7 -26.13 2.28 17.22
N ARG A 8 -26.77 1.97 16.08
CA ARG A 8 -26.44 2.55 14.77
C ARG A 8 -26.78 4.05 14.67
N ALA A 9 -27.94 4.46 15.19
CA ALA A 9 -28.37 5.86 15.12
C ALA A 9 -27.52 6.78 16.04
N ARG A 10 -27.13 6.33 17.23
CA ARG A 10 -26.23 7.09 18.13
C ARG A 10 -24.82 7.21 17.61
N PHE A 11 -24.38 6.26 16.80
CA PHE A 11 -23.06 6.21 16.21
C PHE A 11 -22.76 7.36 15.25
N TRP A 12 -23.73 7.77 14.44
CA TRP A 12 -23.59 8.87 13.48
C TRP A 12 -23.76 10.25 14.09
N GLN A 13 -24.51 10.38 15.20
CA GLN A 13 -24.89 11.69 15.77
C GLN A 13 -23.77 12.44 16.48
N GLY A 14 -22.74 11.76 17.01
CA GLY A 14 -21.61 12.41 17.71
C GLY A 14 -20.36 12.61 16.87
N THR A 15 -20.15 11.80 15.85
CA THR A 15 -18.96 11.81 14.96
C THR A 15 -19.11 12.73 13.74
N ASP A 16 -20.33 13.11 13.42
CA ASP A 16 -20.73 13.75 12.17
C ASP A 16 -20.15 15.16 11.95
N LYS A 17 -19.95 15.91 13.04
CA LYS A 17 -19.58 17.34 12.95
C LYS A 17 -18.16 17.58 12.42
N TYR A 18 -17.22 16.68 12.71
CA TYR A 18 -15.80 16.84 12.32
C TYR A 18 -15.36 15.80 11.31
N LEU A 19 -15.86 14.57 11.39
CA LEU A 19 -15.43 13.47 10.55
C LEU A 19 -15.84 13.65 9.10
N LYS A 20 -17.07 14.02 8.84
CA LYS A 20 -17.56 14.26 7.46
C LYS A 20 -16.79 15.36 6.74
N PRO A 21 -16.61 16.57 7.32
CA PRO A 21 -15.78 17.61 6.68
C PRO A 21 -14.36 17.13 6.41
N CYS A 22 -13.73 16.44 7.37
CA CYS A 22 -12.37 15.93 7.18
C CYS A 22 -12.29 14.87 6.08
N LEU A 23 -13.27 13.97 5.98
CA LEU A 23 -13.35 12.98 4.90
C LEU A 23 -13.55 13.66 3.55
N PHE A 24 -14.40 14.68 3.46
CA PHE A 24 -14.61 15.45 2.23
C PHE A 24 -13.35 16.22 1.84
N ILE A 25 -12.66 16.86 2.79
CA ILE A 25 -11.40 17.57 2.54
C ILE A 25 -10.34 16.59 2.07
N LEU A 26 -10.18 15.47 2.77
CA LEU A 26 -9.24 14.43 2.40
C LEU A 26 -9.52 13.91 0.99
N LEU A 27 -10.75 13.51 0.72
CA LEU A 27 -11.17 13.03 -0.59
C LEU A 27 -11.02 14.12 -1.66
N GLY A 28 -11.38 15.37 -1.35
CA GLY A 28 -11.23 16.51 -2.24
C GLY A 28 -9.76 16.76 -2.61
N LEU A 29 -8.85 16.77 -1.64
CA LEU A 29 -7.41 16.90 -1.89
C LEU A 29 -6.90 15.75 -2.76
N LEU A 30 -7.34 14.54 -2.46
CA LEU A 30 -6.99 13.35 -3.22
C LEU A 30 -7.44 13.45 -4.68
N VAL A 31 -8.67 13.86 -4.92
CA VAL A 31 -9.23 14.04 -6.28
C VAL A 31 -8.52 15.17 -7.02
N LEU A 32 -8.33 16.32 -6.39
CA LEU A 32 -7.68 17.48 -7.01
C LEU A 32 -6.25 17.16 -7.46
N GLN A 33 -5.50 16.42 -6.67
CA GLN A 33 -4.12 16.06 -7.03
C GLN A 33 -4.03 15.00 -8.13
N THR A 34 -5.02 14.12 -8.23
CA THR A 34 -5.05 13.07 -9.25
C THR A 34 -5.87 13.42 -10.47
N LEU A 35 -6.66 14.49 -10.44
CA LEU A 35 -7.51 14.90 -11.56
C LEU A 35 -6.73 15.04 -12.88
N PRO A 36 -5.55 15.68 -12.93
CA PRO A 36 -4.76 15.73 -14.15
C PRO A 36 -4.30 14.35 -14.64
N LEU A 37 -3.97 13.45 -13.71
CA LEU A 37 -3.54 12.08 -14.04
C LEU A 37 -4.71 11.20 -14.49
N THR A 38 -5.91 11.44 -13.96
CA THR A 38 -7.12 10.71 -14.36
C THR A 38 -7.69 11.19 -15.69
N ALA A 39 -7.61 12.50 -15.94
CA ALA A 39 -8.16 13.13 -17.15
C ALA A 39 -7.21 13.03 -18.36
N PHE A 40 -5.90 13.12 -18.12
CA PHE A 40 -4.89 13.27 -19.17
C PHE A 40 -3.77 12.23 -19.08
N GLY A 41 -3.80 11.35 -18.07
CA GLY A 41 -2.80 10.31 -17.91
C GLY A 41 -2.92 9.22 -19.00
N PRO A 42 -1.85 8.44 -19.19
CA PRO A 42 -1.87 7.32 -20.12
C PRO A 42 -2.98 6.35 -19.72
N GLY A 43 -3.65 5.76 -20.70
CA GLY A 43 -4.51 4.60 -20.47
C GLY A 43 -3.71 3.44 -19.87
N GLY A 44 -4.36 2.34 -19.54
CA GLY A 44 -3.74 1.17 -18.91
C GLY A 44 -2.63 0.47 -19.71
N ALA A 45 -2.28 1.00 -20.88
CA ALA A 45 -1.22 0.48 -21.76
C ALA A 45 0.17 0.32 -21.09
N ASN A 46 0.38 0.89 -19.90
CA ASN A 46 1.62 0.75 -19.13
C ASN A 46 1.41 0.00 -17.79
N ASN A 47 0.25 -0.62 -17.58
CA ASN A 47 -0.04 -1.35 -16.34
C ASN A 47 -0.05 -2.86 -16.61
N ILE A 48 0.88 -3.58 -16.01
CA ILE A 48 1.06 -5.03 -16.20
C ILE A 48 -0.20 -5.83 -15.81
N HIS A 49 -0.97 -5.36 -14.81
CA HIS A 49 -2.19 -6.05 -14.38
C HIS A 49 -3.35 -5.88 -15.36
N VAL A 50 -3.37 -4.82 -16.17
CA VAL A 50 -4.32 -4.68 -17.28
C VAL A 50 -4.05 -5.75 -18.32
N TYR A 51 -2.80 -5.95 -18.71
CA TYR A 51 -2.42 -7.01 -19.65
C TYR A 51 -2.61 -8.43 -19.07
N GLN A 52 -2.37 -8.61 -17.78
CA GLN A 52 -2.68 -9.87 -17.10
C GLN A 52 -4.20 -10.14 -17.11
N ALA A 53 -5.04 -9.12 -16.93
CA ALA A 53 -6.50 -9.24 -17.03
C ALA A 53 -6.96 -9.53 -18.47
N LEU A 54 -6.33 -8.90 -19.48
CA LEU A 54 -6.59 -9.22 -20.89
C LEU A 54 -6.26 -10.68 -21.20
N ALA A 55 -5.12 -11.17 -20.72
CA ALA A 55 -4.74 -12.58 -20.88
C ALA A 55 -5.81 -13.51 -20.27
N PHE A 56 -6.30 -13.20 -19.08
CA PHE A 56 -7.36 -13.99 -18.42
C PHE A 56 -8.67 -13.97 -19.21
N LEU A 57 -9.06 -12.85 -19.81
CA LEU A 57 -10.25 -12.77 -20.69
C LEU A 57 -10.09 -13.61 -21.97
N GLN A 58 -8.87 -13.84 -22.41
CA GLN A 58 -8.54 -14.70 -23.56
C GLN A 58 -8.32 -16.17 -23.17
N GLY A 59 -8.46 -16.53 -21.89
CA GLY A 59 -8.25 -17.89 -21.39
C GLY A 59 -6.77 -18.26 -21.22
N HIS A 60 -5.85 -17.28 -21.17
CA HIS A 60 -4.43 -17.49 -21.06
C HIS A 60 -3.87 -17.02 -19.69
N VAL A 61 -2.75 -17.60 -19.26
CA VAL A 61 -1.99 -17.16 -18.09
C VAL A 61 -0.75 -16.35 -18.49
N TYR A 62 -0.36 -16.36 -19.75
CA TYR A 62 0.74 -15.60 -20.33
C TYR A 62 0.25 -14.28 -20.93
N LEU A 63 1.13 -13.28 -20.96
CA LEU A 63 0.80 -11.94 -21.46
C LEU A 63 0.65 -11.94 -22.99
N PRO A 64 -0.28 -11.16 -23.56
CA PRO A 64 -0.57 -11.13 -24.99
C PRO A 64 0.43 -10.24 -25.76
N PHE A 65 1.72 -10.40 -25.51
CA PHE A 65 2.78 -9.65 -26.20
C PHE A 65 3.52 -10.53 -27.21
N SER A 66 3.79 -10.00 -28.40
CA SER A 66 4.80 -10.53 -29.31
C SER A 66 6.20 -9.99 -28.97
N GLU A 67 6.27 -8.69 -28.63
CA GLU A 67 7.48 -8.03 -28.13
C GLU A 67 7.09 -7.08 -27.00
N PRO A 68 7.63 -7.24 -25.78
CA PRO A 68 7.31 -6.36 -24.67
C PRO A 68 8.00 -5.00 -24.83
N GLY A 69 7.25 -3.94 -24.58
CA GLY A 69 7.84 -2.63 -24.36
C GLY A 69 8.79 -2.65 -23.14
N ILE A 70 9.76 -1.74 -23.12
CA ILE A 70 10.91 -1.70 -22.21
C ILE A 70 10.52 -1.53 -20.70
N ASN A 71 9.25 -1.26 -20.38
CA ASN A 71 8.84 -0.74 -19.06
C ASN A 71 8.06 -1.72 -18.20
N PHE A 72 8.06 -3.02 -18.51
CA PHE A 72 7.31 -4.00 -17.72
C PHE A 72 8.21 -4.94 -16.94
N ASP A 73 7.80 -5.20 -15.70
CA ASP A 73 8.32 -6.30 -14.90
C ASP A 73 7.78 -7.62 -15.47
N ILE A 74 8.53 -8.28 -16.34
CA ILE A 74 8.12 -9.51 -17.03
C ILE A 74 9.15 -10.62 -16.87
N ALA A 75 8.68 -11.84 -16.91
CA ALA A 75 9.49 -13.04 -16.98
C ALA A 75 9.29 -13.74 -18.33
N LEU A 76 10.33 -14.36 -18.86
CA LEU A 76 10.25 -15.16 -20.08
C LEU A 76 10.35 -16.65 -19.72
N HIS A 77 9.33 -17.43 -20.09
CA HIS A 77 9.32 -18.87 -19.88
C HIS A 77 8.66 -19.59 -21.05
N ASN A 78 9.34 -20.61 -21.60
CA ASN A 78 8.88 -21.40 -22.73
C ASN A 78 8.39 -20.59 -23.94
N GLY A 79 9.09 -19.47 -24.25
CA GLY A 79 8.74 -18.59 -25.36
C GLY A 79 7.56 -17.65 -25.09
N HIS A 80 6.98 -17.67 -23.89
CA HIS A 80 5.88 -16.80 -23.49
C HIS A 80 6.30 -15.78 -22.45
N TYR A 81 5.81 -14.54 -22.56
CA TYR A 81 5.98 -13.51 -21.56
C TYR A 81 4.98 -13.70 -20.44
N GLN A 82 5.48 -13.70 -19.21
CA GLN A 82 4.69 -13.94 -18.00
C GLN A 82 4.73 -12.71 -17.09
N CYS A 83 3.59 -12.39 -16.47
CA CYS A 83 3.56 -11.48 -15.34
C CYS A 83 4.09 -12.20 -14.09
N PRO A 84 5.20 -11.77 -13.44
CA PRO A 84 5.71 -12.45 -12.25
C PRO A 84 4.85 -12.23 -11.00
N PHE A 85 3.94 -11.25 -11.05
CA PHE A 85 3.09 -10.89 -9.92
C PHE A 85 1.90 -11.83 -9.75
N PRO A 86 1.34 -11.91 -8.50
CA PRO A 86 0.15 -12.67 -8.21
C PRO A 86 -1.09 -12.16 -8.97
N PRO A 87 -2.15 -13.00 -9.11
CA PRO A 87 -3.25 -12.75 -10.06
C PRO A 87 -4.34 -11.80 -9.55
N PHE A 88 -4.51 -11.58 -8.24
CA PHE A 88 -5.71 -10.94 -7.70
C PHE A 88 -5.90 -9.47 -8.15
N PRO A 89 -4.85 -8.64 -8.31
CA PRO A 89 -5.02 -7.30 -8.87
C PRO A 89 -5.62 -7.31 -10.28
N ALA A 90 -5.21 -8.26 -11.13
CA ALA A 90 -5.79 -8.43 -12.44
C ALA A 90 -7.26 -8.89 -12.38
N ILE A 91 -7.59 -9.76 -11.43
CA ILE A 91 -8.99 -10.21 -11.20
C ILE A 91 -9.88 -9.01 -10.81
N VAL A 92 -9.40 -8.10 -9.98
CA VAL A 92 -10.12 -6.86 -9.64
C VAL A 92 -10.35 -5.97 -10.87
N LEU A 93 -9.42 -5.98 -11.82
CA LEU A 93 -9.52 -5.20 -13.06
C LEU A 93 -10.39 -5.86 -14.14
N LEU A 94 -10.67 -7.16 -14.05
CA LEU A 94 -11.41 -7.91 -15.11
C LEU A 94 -12.69 -7.21 -15.62
N PRO A 95 -13.62 -6.74 -14.76
CA PRO A 95 -14.85 -6.11 -15.25
C PRO A 95 -14.58 -4.80 -16.03
N PHE A 96 -13.55 -4.06 -15.65
CA PHE A 96 -13.18 -2.82 -16.33
C PHE A 96 -12.43 -3.10 -17.64
N VAL A 97 -11.55 -4.08 -17.63
CA VAL A 97 -10.78 -4.48 -18.83
C VAL A 97 -11.71 -5.14 -19.85
N ALA A 98 -12.73 -5.87 -19.43
CA ALA A 98 -13.75 -6.40 -20.32
C ALA A 98 -14.53 -5.29 -21.06
N LEU A 99 -14.69 -4.12 -20.43
CA LEU A 99 -15.41 -2.98 -21.01
C LEU A 99 -14.51 -2.03 -21.82
N PHE A 100 -13.28 -1.80 -21.35
CA PHE A 100 -12.42 -0.74 -21.88
C PHE A 100 -11.11 -1.26 -22.51
N GLY A 101 -10.86 -2.57 -22.47
CA GLY A 101 -9.64 -3.19 -22.99
C GLY A 101 -8.37 -2.57 -22.38
N GLU A 102 -7.37 -2.38 -23.23
CA GLU A 102 -6.09 -1.73 -22.87
C GLU A 102 -6.25 -0.26 -22.44
N SER A 103 -7.36 0.39 -22.82
CA SER A 103 -7.65 1.78 -22.44
C SER A 103 -8.15 1.91 -20.99
N THR A 104 -8.23 0.81 -20.23
CA THR A 104 -8.66 0.81 -18.83
C THR A 104 -7.80 1.74 -17.99
N ARG A 105 -8.42 2.75 -17.37
CA ARG A 105 -7.73 3.69 -16.48
C ARG A 105 -7.76 3.18 -15.05
N VAL A 106 -6.58 2.86 -14.50
CA VAL A 106 -6.44 2.20 -13.19
C VAL A 106 -6.55 3.20 -12.03
N VAL A 107 -6.11 4.46 -12.21
CA VAL A 107 -6.15 5.48 -11.14
C VAL A 107 -7.56 5.75 -10.60
N PRO A 108 -8.62 5.89 -11.41
CA PRO A 108 -9.99 6.01 -10.90
C PRO A 108 -10.44 4.81 -10.03
N ILE A 109 -10.03 3.59 -10.42
CA ILE A 109 -10.31 2.37 -9.66
C ILE A 109 -9.56 2.40 -8.32
N SER A 110 -8.30 2.83 -8.34
CA SER A 110 -7.49 3.02 -7.13
C SER A 110 -8.10 4.06 -6.20
N LEU A 111 -8.68 5.14 -6.72
CA LEU A 111 -9.40 6.15 -5.94
C LEU A 111 -10.66 5.57 -5.30
N ALA A 112 -11.42 4.74 -6.02
CA ALA A 112 -12.60 4.07 -5.47
C ALA A 112 -12.21 3.11 -4.33
N LEU A 113 -11.13 2.33 -4.49
CA LEU A 113 -10.58 1.49 -3.43
C LEU A 113 -10.06 2.33 -2.25
N THR A 114 -9.47 3.50 -2.53
CA THR A 114 -9.01 4.43 -1.48
C THR A 114 -10.20 4.95 -0.67
N ALA A 115 -11.30 5.32 -1.30
CA ALA A 115 -12.52 5.72 -0.60
C ALA A 115 -13.06 4.60 0.28
N LEU A 116 -13.07 3.36 -0.21
CA LEU A 116 -13.40 2.18 0.58
C LEU A 116 -12.45 2.00 1.77
N ASN A 117 -11.13 2.15 1.56
CA ASN A 117 -10.13 2.04 2.60
C ASN A 117 -10.30 3.09 3.71
N ILE A 118 -10.65 4.33 3.35
CA ILE A 118 -10.99 5.40 4.31
C ILE A 118 -12.17 4.98 5.19
N ILE A 119 -13.23 4.45 4.60
CA ILE A 119 -14.42 3.98 5.33
C ILE A 119 -14.05 2.81 6.25
N VAL A 120 -13.35 1.80 5.73
CA VAL A 120 -13.00 0.58 6.49
C VAL A 120 -12.03 0.90 7.62
N LEU A 121 -11.00 1.73 7.38
CA LEU A 121 -10.06 2.16 8.43
C LEU A 121 -10.76 2.99 9.50
N THR A 122 -11.68 3.89 9.12
CA THR A 122 -12.50 4.64 10.08
C THR A 122 -13.28 3.69 11.01
N HIS A 123 -13.98 2.70 10.45
CA HIS A 123 -14.70 1.70 11.25
C HIS A 123 -13.77 0.87 12.13
N LEU A 124 -12.60 0.52 11.63
CA LEU A 124 -11.60 -0.25 12.37
C LEU A 124 -11.07 0.55 13.57
N LEU A 125 -10.72 1.83 13.38
CA LEU A 125 -10.27 2.72 14.45
C LEU A 125 -11.35 2.92 15.53
N GLN A 126 -12.61 2.99 15.13
CA GLN A 126 -13.74 3.08 16.06
C GLN A 126 -13.90 1.79 16.87
N LYS A 127 -13.78 0.60 16.24
CA LYS A 127 -13.79 -0.69 16.94
C LYS A 127 -12.64 -0.80 17.98
N LEU A 128 -11.51 -0.18 17.68
CA LEU A 128 -10.37 -0.09 18.59
C LEU A 128 -10.54 0.98 19.68
N SER A 129 -11.73 1.62 19.74
CA SER A 129 -12.06 2.67 20.71
C SER A 129 -11.09 3.87 20.65
N VAL A 130 -10.67 4.23 19.45
CA VAL A 130 -9.94 5.48 19.21
C VAL A 130 -10.92 6.64 19.30
N GLU A 131 -10.56 7.70 20.03
CA GLU A 131 -11.40 8.89 20.13
C GLU A 131 -11.66 9.53 18.77
N SER A 132 -12.91 9.92 18.51
CA SER A 132 -13.34 10.46 17.21
C SER A 132 -12.50 11.65 16.75
N ARG A 133 -12.00 12.48 17.65
CA ARG A 133 -11.12 13.63 17.34
C ARG A 133 -9.75 13.23 16.80
N PHE A 134 -9.28 12.00 17.05
CA PHE A 134 -7.99 11.51 16.55
C PHE A 134 -8.11 10.76 15.23
N ILE A 135 -9.30 10.28 14.87
CA ILE A 135 -9.51 9.52 13.64
C ILE A 135 -9.08 10.31 12.39
N PRO A 136 -9.45 11.59 12.19
CA PRO A 136 -9.00 12.37 11.02
C PRO A 136 -7.48 12.46 10.90
N TRP A 137 -6.78 12.59 12.02
CA TRP A 137 -5.32 12.62 12.05
C TRP A 137 -4.70 11.30 11.61
N LEU A 138 -5.26 10.18 12.07
CA LEU A 138 -4.79 8.84 11.68
C LEU A 138 -5.09 8.54 10.22
N LEU A 139 -6.22 9.02 9.69
CA LEU A 139 -6.51 8.94 8.26
C LEU A 139 -5.52 9.77 7.45
N ALA A 140 -5.25 11.01 7.85
CA ALA A 140 -4.24 11.85 7.22
C ALA A 140 -2.85 11.21 7.27
N ALA A 141 -2.47 10.63 8.42
CA ALA A 141 -1.22 9.91 8.58
C ALA A 141 -1.10 8.74 7.59
N PHE A 142 -2.15 7.90 7.47
CA PHE A 142 -2.12 6.76 6.58
C PHE A 142 -2.17 7.17 5.10
N PHE A 143 -3.13 8.01 4.71
CA PHE A 143 -3.39 8.27 3.29
C PHE A 143 -2.49 9.35 2.70
N LEU A 144 -2.06 10.34 3.47
CA LEU A 144 -1.24 11.46 3.00
C LEU A 144 0.18 11.46 3.58
N GLY A 145 0.35 10.99 4.82
CA GLY A 145 1.63 10.98 5.52
C GLY A 145 2.44 9.70 5.35
N SER A 146 2.02 8.79 4.46
CA SER A 146 2.69 7.51 4.16
C SER A 146 2.93 7.37 2.65
N PRO A 147 3.60 6.31 2.19
CA PRO A 147 3.77 6.02 0.77
C PRO A 147 2.47 5.79 -0.01
N TYR A 148 1.34 5.60 0.67
CA TYR A 148 0.06 5.23 0.05
C TYR A 148 -0.35 6.16 -1.10
N TRP A 149 -0.14 7.46 -0.95
CA TRP A 149 -0.53 8.44 -1.96
C TRP A 149 0.27 8.33 -3.26
N GLY A 150 1.57 8.14 -3.13
CA GLY A 150 2.44 7.84 -4.27
C GLY A 150 2.00 6.59 -5.02
N LEU A 151 1.54 5.56 -4.30
CA LEU A 151 1.02 4.33 -4.91
C LEU A 151 -0.28 4.54 -5.68
N VAL A 152 -1.17 5.44 -5.21
CA VAL A 152 -2.38 5.81 -5.98
C VAL A 152 -2.00 6.45 -7.31
N ARG A 153 -1.04 7.38 -7.30
CA ARG A 153 -0.50 7.97 -8.53
C ARG A 153 0.17 6.92 -9.42
N GLY A 154 1.09 6.17 -8.83
CA GLY A 154 1.87 5.14 -9.52
C GLY A 154 1.02 3.98 -10.05
N SER A 155 -0.23 3.83 -9.59
CA SER A 155 -1.13 2.79 -10.08
C SER A 155 -1.51 2.92 -11.56
N ALA A 156 -1.24 4.05 -12.18
CA ALA A 156 -1.36 4.21 -13.64
C ALA A 156 -0.39 3.28 -14.40
N THR A 157 0.75 2.95 -13.80
CA THR A 157 1.83 2.19 -14.42
C THR A 157 2.34 1.08 -13.48
N GLY A 158 3.08 0.12 -14.02
CA GLY A 158 3.78 -0.89 -13.24
C GLY A 158 2.87 -1.74 -12.34
N SER A 159 3.41 -2.13 -11.19
CA SER A 159 2.76 -3.04 -10.22
C SER A 159 2.18 -2.34 -8.99
N TYR A 160 2.13 -0.99 -8.97
CA TYR A 160 1.71 -0.22 -7.79
C TYR A 160 0.27 -0.48 -7.37
N PHE A 161 -0.61 -0.79 -8.33
CA PHE A 161 -2.01 -1.12 -8.06
C PHE A 161 -2.16 -2.29 -7.09
N ALA A 162 -1.25 -3.28 -7.16
CA ALA A 162 -1.25 -4.43 -6.26
C ALA A 162 -1.13 -4.03 -4.77
N ASN A 163 -0.39 -2.96 -4.45
CA ASN A 163 -0.26 -2.49 -3.07
C ASN A 163 -1.60 -1.94 -2.53
N ILE A 164 -2.38 -1.24 -3.39
CA ILE A 164 -3.69 -0.69 -3.00
C ILE A 164 -4.68 -1.82 -2.76
N VAL A 165 -4.72 -2.80 -3.68
CA VAL A 165 -5.59 -3.99 -3.54
C VAL A 165 -5.24 -4.80 -2.30
N ALA A 166 -3.94 -5.00 -2.03
CA ALA A 166 -3.46 -5.69 -0.84
C ALA A 166 -3.85 -4.93 0.45
N ALA A 167 -3.64 -3.60 0.49
CA ALA A 167 -4.03 -2.78 1.64
C ALA A 167 -5.54 -2.83 1.88
N THR A 168 -6.37 -2.77 0.82
CA THR A 168 -7.82 -2.92 0.92
C THR A 168 -8.19 -4.27 1.54
N SER A 169 -7.60 -5.34 1.03
CA SER A 169 -7.85 -6.70 1.51
C SER A 169 -7.40 -6.88 2.97
N LEU A 170 -6.24 -6.32 3.36
CA LEU A 170 -5.77 -6.33 4.74
C LEU A 170 -6.69 -5.55 5.68
N PHE A 171 -7.17 -4.37 5.27
CA PHE A 171 -8.13 -3.62 6.08
C PHE A 171 -9.46 -4.37 6.25
N LEU A 172 -9.94 -5.05 5.21
CA LEU A 172 -11.14 -5.90 5.31
C LEU A 172 -10.90 -7.07 6.26
N ALA A 173 -9.73 -7.74 6.18
CA ALA A 173 -9.37 -8.84 7.07
C ALA A 173 -9.31 -8.37 8.54
N LEU A 174 -8.61 -7.26 8.81
CA LEU A 174 -8.50 -6.67 10.15
C LEU A 174 -9.86 -6.21 10.68
N ASN A 175 -10.67 -5.56 9.83
CA ASN A 175 -12.01 -5.10 10.21
C ASN A 175 -12.96 -6.26 10.55
N GLU A 176 -12.87 -7.38 9.82
CA GLU A 176 -13.62 -8.60 10.12
C GLU A 176 -13.10 -9.28 11.39
N ALA A 177 -11.77 -9.39 11.55
CA ALA A 177 -11.15 -10.03 12.70
C ALA A 177 -11.48 -9.30 14.02
N PHE A 178 -11.41 -7.96 14.06
CA PHE A 178 -11.84 -7.16 15.21
C PHE A 178 -13.36 -6.97 15.30
N GLY A 179 -14.12 -7.43 14.32
CA GLY A 179 -15.57 -7.30 14.26
C GLY A 179 -16.31 -8.57 14.62
N LYS A 180 -16.75 -9.31 13.62
CA LYS A 180 -17.52 -10.53 13.78
C LYS A 180 -16.63 -11.77 13.93
N ALA A 181 -15.36 -11.68 13.66
CA ALA A 181 -14.35 -12.74 13.75
C ALA A 181 -14.77 -14.04 13.02
N ARG A 182 -15.34 -13.90 11.81
CA ARG A 182 -15.67 -15.05 10.96
C ARG A 182 -14.40 -15.56 10.30
N GLY A 183 -13.80 -16.63 10.83
CA GLY A 183 -12.51 -17.16 10.40
C GLY A 183 -12.40 -17.33 8.89
N VAL A 184 -13.43 -17.90 8.22
CA VAL A 184 -13.46 -18.04 6.75
C VAL A 184 -13.26 -16.68 6.04
N LEU A 185 -13.97 -15.63 6.44
CA LEU A 185 -13.86 -14.32 5.79
C LEU A 185 -12.52 -13.64 6.07
N VAL A 186 -12.00 -13.79 7.30
CA VAL A 186 -10.66 -13.30 7.62
C VAL A 186 -9.62 -13.99 6.74
N GLY A 187 -9.72 -15.31 6.57
CA GLY A 187 -8.83 -16.09 5.71
C GLY A 187 -8.94 -15.74 4.23
N LEU A 188 -10.16 -15.56 3.73
CA LEU A 188 -10.39 -15.12 2.34
C LEU A 188 -9.80 -13.74 2.07
N PHE A 189 -10.02 -12.75 2.94
CA PHE A 189 -9.46 -11.41 2.77
C PHE A 189 -7.93 -11.41 2.88
N LEU A 190 -7.35 -12.20 3.78
CA LEU A 190 -5.89 -12.38 3.81
C LEU A 190 -5.40 -13.07 2.54
N GLY A 191 -6.13 -14.04 2.03
CA GLY A 191 -5.85 -14.72 0.75
C GLY A 191 -5.84 -13.74 -0.43
N MET A 192 -6.81 -12.85 -0.50
CA MET A 192 -6.84 -11.77 -1.51
C MET A 192 -5.64 -10.84 -1.37
N ALA A 193 -5.24 -10.47 -0.14
CA ALA A 193 -4.04 -9.69 0.11
C ALA A 193 -2.79 -10.44 -0.36
N PHE A 194 -2.65 -11.73 -0.02
CA PHE A 194 -1.54 -12.59 -0.43
C PHE A 194 -1.47 -12.77 -1.94
N LEU A 195 -2.61 -12.98 -2.60
CA LEU A 195 -2.73 -13.07 -4.06
C LEU A 195 -2.55 -11.70 -4.76
N SER A 196 -2.30 -10.63 -4.01
CA SER A 196 -1.89 -9.31 -4.52
C SER A 196 -0.43 -9.03 -4.19
N ARG A 197 -0.02 -9.30 -2.94
CA ARG A 197 1.32 -9.06 -2.40
C ARG A 197 1.67 -10.17 -1.41
N GLN A 198 2.61 -11.03 -1.79
CA GLN A 198 2.91 -12.27 -1.03
C GLN A 198 3.32 -11.99 0.42
N LEU A 199 4.01 -10.87 0.70
CA LEU A 199 4.46 -10.53 2.06
C LEU A 199 3.31 -10.27 3.03
N SER A 200 2.09 -10.05 2.54
CA SER A 200 0.87 -9.98 3.37
C SER A 200 0.65 -11.25 4.21
N LEU A 201 1.26 -12.38 3.83
CA LEU A 201 1.20 -13.65 4.58
C LEU A 201 1.61 -13.47 6.05
N TYR A 202 2.57 -12.58 6.35
CA TYR A 202 3.03 -12.37 7.72
C TYR A 202 1.93 -11.80 8.63
N THR A 203 0.94 -11.12 8.06
CA THR A 203 -0.24 -10.64 8.81
C THR A 203 -1.09 -11.78 9.37
N ALA A 204 -0.94 -13.01 8.85
CA ALA A 204 -1.61 -14.19 9.40
C ALA A 204 -1.34 -14.37 10.90
N ILE A 205 -0.13 -14.03 11.37
CA ILE A 205 0.28 -14.14 12.78
C ILE A 205 -0.58 -13.21 13.64
N PHE A 206 -0.74 -11.97 13.24
CA PHE A 206 -1.55 -11.01 13.98
C PHE A 206 -3.04 -11.34 13.90
N LEU A 207 -3.54 -11.73 12.73
CA LEU A 207 -4.95 -12.15 12.57
C LEU A 207 -5.26 -13.39 13.43
N SER A 208 -4.35 -14.36 13.52
CA SER A 208 -4.48 -15.51 14.40
C SER A 208 -4.53 -15.09 15.87
N ALA A 209 -3.69 -14.15 16.29
CA ALA A 209 -3.71 -13.62 17.65
C ALA A 209 -5.04 -12.90 17.96
N ILE A 210 -5.59 -12.14 17.01
CA ILE A 210 -6.90 -11.48 17.17
C ILE A 210 -8.01 -12.53 17.32
N LEU A 211 -8.04 -13.53 16.44
CA LEU A 211 -9.05 -14.60 16.50
C LEU A 211 -8.95 -15.37 17.80
N TRP A 212 -7.75 -15.68 18.28
CA TRP A 212 -7.52 -16.37 19.54
C TRP A 212 -8.07 -15.60 20.76
N GLU A 213 -7.84 -14.28 20.79
CA GLU A 213 -8.25 -13.40 21.88
C GLU A 213 -9.68 -12.84 21.73
N HIS A 214 -10.37 -13.19 20.63
CA HIS A 214 -11.65 -12.56 20.32
C HIS A 214 -12.75 -13.02 21.30
N PRO A 215 -13.52 -12.08 21.89
CA PRO A 215 -14.52 -12.39 22.92
C PRO A 215 -15.71 -13.22 22.42
N ARG A 216 -15.86 -13.39 21.10
CA ARG A 216 -16.85 -14.30 20.52
C ARG A 216 -16.64 -15.77 20.91
N PHE A 217 -15.39 -16.15 21.13
CA PHE A 217 -15.00 -17.53 21.37
C PHE A 217 -14.77 -17.75 22.87
N ASN A 218 -15.68 -18.48 23.53
CA ASN A 218 -15.66 -18.72 24.97
C ASN A 218 -14.78 -19.92 25.34
N THR A 219 -14.65 -20.89 24.44
CA THR A 219 -13.92 -22.13 24.68
C THR A 219 -12.71 -22.27 23.75
N THR A 220 -11.71 -23.05 24.18
CA THR A 220 -10.54 -23.40 23.34
C THR A 220 -10.97 -24.09 22.04
N LYS A 221 -12.01 -24.95 22.11
CA LYS A 221 -12.55 -25.64 20.92
C LYS A 221 -13.09 -24.63 19.89
N GLU A 222 -13.83 -23.62 20.32
CA GLU A 222 -14.33 -22.56 19.45
C GLU A 222 -13.19 -21.73 18.83
N ARG A 223 -12.17 -21.39 19.62
CA ARG A 223 -10.97 -20.69 19.14
C ARG A 223 -10.24 -21.49 18.07
N LEU A 224 -9.99 -22.78 18.34
CA LEU A 224 -9.38 -23.69 17.38
C LEU A 224 -10.23 -23.84 16.12
N GLY A 225 -11.56 -23.94 16.26
CA GLY A 225 -12.50 -23.97 15.14
C GLY A 225 -12.43 -22.69 14.28
N GLY A 226 -12.35 -21.53 14.93
CA GLY A 226 -12.16 -20.24 14.24
C GLY A 226 -10.83 -20.13 13.50
N LEU A 227 -9.73 -20.59 14.12
CA LEU A 227 -8.41 -20.65 13.50
C LEU A 227 -8.34 -21.66 12.37
N LEU A 228 -8.98 -22.82 12.50
CA LEU A 228 -9.04 -23.82 11.43
C LEU A 228 -9.78 -23.27 10.23
N ALA A 229 -10.94 -22.64 10.44
CA ALA A 229 -11.71 -21.99 9.37
C ALA A 229 -10.91 -20.89 8.68
N PHE A 230 -10.16 -20.09 9.43
CA PHE A 230 -9.23 -19.09 8.90
C PHE A 230 -8.11 -19.74 8.08
N GLY A 231 -7.43 -20.73 8.66
CA GLY A 231 -6.30 -21.44 8.01
C GLY A 231 -6.72 -22.16 6.74
N THR A 232 -7.90 -22.81 6.73
CA THR A 232 -8.42 -23.48 5.53
C THR A 232 -8.71 -22.48 4.43
N ALA A 233 -9.40 -21.37 4.71
CA ALA A 233 -9.71 -20.37 3.70
C ALA A 233 -8.45 -19.67 3.16
N PHE A 234 -7.48 -19.37 4.01
CA PHE A 234 -6.18 -18.84 3.57
C PHE A 234 -5.36 -19.88 2.80
N GLY A 235 -5.37 -21.15 3.27
CA GLY A 235 -4.70 -22.27 2.59
C GLY A 235 -5.20 -22.50 1.17
N LEU A 236 -6.51 -22.33 0.94
CA LEU A 236 -7.08 -22.36 -0.41
C LEU A 236 -6.48 -21.27 -1.33
N ALA A 237 -6.31 -20.05 -0.81
CA ALA A 237 -5.66 -18.97 -1.58
C ALA A 237 -4.18 -19.29 -1.87
N VAL A 238 -3.46 -19.91 -0.93
CA VAL A 238 -2.11 -20.42 -1.17
C VAL A 238 -2.13 -21.51 -2.26
N GLY A 239 -3.09 -22.44 -2.21
CA GLY A 239 -3.27 -23.46 -3.23
C GLY A 239 -3.50 -22.84 -4.63
N VAL A 240 -4.36 -21.82 -4.71
CA VAL A 240 -4.57 -21.06 -5.97
C VAL A 240 -3.26 -20.45 -6.47
N TYR A 241 -2.45 -19.87 -5.58
CA TYR A 241 -1.17 -19.28 -5.94
C TYR A 241 -0.17 -20.32 -6.47
N LEU A 242 -0.06 -21.47 -5.80
CA LEU A 242 0.81 -22.57 -6.23
C LEU A 242 0.39 -23.15 -7.58
N THR A 243 -0.91 -23.31 -7.79
CA THR A 243 -1.47 -23.76 -9.09
C THR A 243 -1.19 -22.72 -10.17
N PHE A 244 -1.37 -21.43 -9.87
CA PHE A 244 -1.10 -20.37 -10.82
C PHE A 244 0.39 -20.27 -11.19
N ASN A 245 1.31 -20.51 -10.25
CA ASN A 245 2.73 -20.60 -10.54
C ASN A 245 3.04 -21.82 -11.42
N TRP A 246 2.45 -22.96 -11.10
CA TRP A 246 2.64 -24.17 -11.91
C TRP A 246 2.20 -23.99 -13.36
N LEU A 247 1.05 -23.35 -13.57
CA LEU A 247 0.54 -23.05 -14.91
C LEU A 247 1.44 -22.10 -15.71
N ARG A 248 2.20 -21.21 -15.03
CA ARG A 248 3.07 -20.22 -15.69
C ARG A 248 4.50 -20.69 -15.86
N PHE A 249 5.01 -21.48 -14.91
CA PHE A 249 6.44 -21.76 -14.76
C PHE A 249 6.74 -23.27 -14.63
N ASP A 250 5.76 -24.14 -14.80
CA ASP A 250 5.88 -25.61 -14.68
C ASP A 250 6.32 -26.09 -13.28
N HIS A 251 6.33 -25.22 -12.29
CA HIS A 251 6.68 -25.56 -10.93
C HIS A 251 5.91 -24.71 -9.92
N PRO A 252 5.24 -25.30 -8.91
CA PRO A 252 4.36 -24.55 -7.99
C PRO A 252 5.07 -23.53 -7.12
N LEU A 253 6.36 -23.72 -6.80
CA LEU A 253 7.15 -22.82 -5.99
C LEU A 253 7.97 -21.80 -6.82
N ASP A 254 7.95 -21.92 -8.15
CA ASP A 254 8.61 -20.94 -9.01
C ASP A 254 7.74 -19.69 -9.14
N THR A 255 8.26 -18.58 -8.64
CA THR A 255 7.58 -17.29 -8.69
C THR A 255 7.87 -16.49 -9.95
N GLY A 256 8.73 -17.03 -10.84
CA GLY A 256 9.17 -16.38 -12.06
C GLY A 256 10.28 -15.33 -11.87
N TYR A 257 10.68 -15.01 -10.64
CA TYR A 257 11.75 -14.03 -10.41
C TYR A 257 13.09 -14.47 -10.94
N SER A 258 13.38 -15.78 -11.00
CA SER A 258 14.58 -16.33 -11.63
C SER A 258 14.63 -16.17 -13.15
N LYS A 259 13.48 -15.89 -13.76
CA LYS A 259 13.26 -15.73 -15.21
C LYS A 259 12.96 -14.29 -15.59
N TRP A 260 13.06 -13.37 -14.63
CA TRP A 260 12.72 -11.96 -14.80
C TRP A 260 13.70 -11.25 -15.74
N ILE A 261 13.17 -10.53 -16.70
CA ILE A 261 13.93 -9.68 -17.61
C ILE A 261 14.17 -8.35 -16.90
N LEU A 262 15.31 -8.21 -16.25
CA LEU A 262 15.71 -6.98 -15.57
C LEU A 262 16.32 -6.01 -16.58
N THR A 263 15.62 -4.92 -16.86
CA THR A 263 16.06 -3.88 -17.79
C THR A 263 16.95 -2.83 -17.12
N ASP A 264 16.85 -2.67 -15.79
CA ASP A 264 17.68 -1.76 -15.04
C ASP A 264 19.06 -2.39 -14.76
N PRO A 265 20.18 -1.77 -15.21
CA PRO A 265 21.51 -2.35 -15.07
C PRO A 265 21.94 -2.55 -13.62
N PHE A 266 21.58 -1.63 -12.72
CA PHE A 266 21.92 -1.74 -11.30
C PHE A 266 21.21 -2.92 -10.64
N MET A 267 19.92 -3.11 -10.91
CA MET A 267 19.15 -4.24 -10.38
C MET A 267 19.60 -5.57 -10.98
N ALA A 268 19.89 -5.58 -12.28
CA ALA A 268 20.38 -6.77 -12.99
C ALA A 268 21.73 -7.24 -12.43
N GLU A 269 22.66 -6.31 -12.18
CA GLU A 269 23.98 -6.65 -11.63
C GLU A 269 23.86 -7.19 -10.19
N ARG A 270 23.07 -6.55 -9.33
CA ARG A 270 22.82 -7.04 -7.97
C ARG A 270 22.28 -8.46 -7.98
N TRP A 271 21.26 -8.70 -8.80
CA TRP A 271 20.62 -10.01 -8.87
C TRP A 271 21.56 -11.08 -9.44
N LYS A 272 22.35 -10.75 -10.47
CA LYS A 272 23.32 -11.66 -11.10
C LYS A 272 24.42 -12.10 -10.11
N GLN A 273 24.91 -11.18 -9.27
CA GLN A 273 25.97 -11.48 -8.32
C GLN A 273 25.48 -12.25 -7.09
N PHE A 274 24.31 -11.91 -6.55
CA PHE A 274 23.91 -12.37 -5.22
C PHE A 274 22.51 -13.00 -5.19
N GLY A 275 21.77 -13.02 -6.31
CA GLY A 275 20.40 -13.55 -6.38
C GLY A 275 19.37 -12.65 -5.71
N SER A 276 18.15 -13.20 -5.53
CA SER A 276 17.03 -12.45 -5.01
C SER A 276 17.15 -12.12 -3.51
N PHE A 277 17.82 -12.99 -2.74
CA PHE A 277 17.97 -12.85 -1.29
C PHE A 277 19.42 -13.10 -0.86
N HIS A 278 20.04 -12.10 -0.22
CA HIS A 278 21.40 -12.24 0.26
C HIS A 278 21.71 -11.28 1.42
N PRO A 279 22.54 -11.66 2.42
CA PRO A 279 22.93 -10.78 3.53
C PRO A 279 23.60 -9.47 3.10
N VAL A 280 24.25 -9.44 1.94
CA VAL A 280 24.90 -8.23 1.40
C VAL A 280 23.94 -7.05 1.24
N TYR A 281 22.65 -7.33 1.03
CA TYR A 281 21.63 -6.29 0.87
C TYR A 281 21.23 -5.62 2.18
N PHE A 282 21.49 -6.27 3.32
CA PHE A 282 20.98 -5.86 4.61
C PHE A 282 21.34 -4.41 4.95
N PHE A 283 22.60 -4.05 4.85
CA PHE A 283 23.04 -2.71 5.27
C PHE A 283 22.46 -1.61 4.39
N HIS A 284 22.50 -1.77 3.08
CA HIS A 284 21.88 -0.83 2.14
C HIS A 284 20.38 -0.68 2.40
N ASN A 285 19.68 -1.80 2.48
CA ASN A 285 18.22 -1.78 2.72
C ASN A 285 17.88 -1.20 4.09
N PHE A 286 18.72 -1.43 5.12
CA PHE A 286 18.54 -0.85 6.45
C PHE A 286 18.68 0.68 6.43
N VAL A 287 19.69 1.20 5.74
CA VAL A 287 19.89 2.66 5.60
C VAL A 287 18.69 3.28 4.93
N TYR A 288 18.26 2.74 3.79
CA TYR A 288 17.10 3.27 3.06
C TYR A 288 15.76 3.01 3.74
N MET A 289 15.64 2.00 4.59
CA MET A 289 14.40 1.76 5.34
C MET A 289 14.29 2.67 6.58
N PHE A 290 15.41 2.99 7.25
CA PHE A 290 15.35 3.62 8.57
C PHE A 290 16.16 4.90 8.75
N ILE A 291 17.18 5.17 7.91
CA ILE A 291 18.14 6.25 8.16
C ILE A 291 18.07 7.35 7.10
N GLN A 292 17.90 6.99 5.82
CA GLN A 292 17.98 7.94 4.73
C GLN A 292 16.97 9.08 4.87
N GLY A 293 17.46 10.31 4.95
CA GLY A 293 16.63 11.52 4.95
C GLY A 293 16.11 11.87 3.55
N PHE A 294 15.18 12.82 3.51
CA PHE A 294 14.72 13.38 2.24
C PHE A 294 15.85 14.21 1.61
N HIS A 295 16.14 13.94 0.34
CA HIS A 295 17.07 14.75 -0.42
C HIS A 295 16.64 14.83 -1.89
N LEU A 296 17.13 15.89 -2.55
CA LEU A 296 16.91 16.14 -3.96
C LEU A 296 18.26 16.12 -4.67
N GLU A 297 18.27 15.48 -5.83
CA GLU A 297 19.34 15.59 -6.79
C GLU A 297 19.02 16.72 -7.77
N PHE A 298 20.02 17.47 -8.19
CA PHE A 298 19.87 18.56 -9.14
C PHE A 298 20.72 18.29 -10.38
N SER A 299 20.17 18.59 -11.56
CA SER A 299 20.91 18.40 -12.82
C SER A 299 22.08 19.38 -12.98
N SER A 300 22.07 20.49 -12.22
CA SER A 300 23.18 21.44 -12.17
C SER A 300 23.39 21.94 -10.75
N PRO A 301 24.59 21.77 -10.19
CA PRO A 301 24.92 22.27 -8.84
C PRO A 301 24.93 23.81 -8.79
N MET A 302 25.19 24.50 -9.90
CA MET A 302 25.23 25.97 -9.92
C MET A 302 23.85 26.61 -9.86
N TYR A 303 22.86 26.01 -10.50
CA TYR A 303 21.54 26.63 -10.71
C TYR A 303 20.40 25.92 -9.98
N LEU A 304 20.67 24.83 -9.30
CA LEU A 304 19.69 24.02 -8.56
C LEU A 304 18.42 23.72 -9.40
N ASN A 305 18.61 23.53 -10.70
CA ASN A 305 17.49 23.26 -11.60
C ASN A 305 17.24 21.76 -11.80
N LYS A 306 16.01 21.44 -12.23
CA LYS A 306 15.51 20.07 -12.44
C LYS A 306 15.70 19.18 -11.20
N PRO A 307 15.13 19.54 -10.03
CA PRO A 307 15.21 18.70 -8.86
C PRO A 307 14.59 17.34 -9.14
N GLN A 308 15.28 16.28 -8.75
CA GLN A 308 14.82 14.90 -8.84
C GLN A 308 14.83 14.29 -7.45
N VAL A 309 13.83 13.48 -7.16
CA VAL A 309 13.79 12.69 -5.92
C VAL A 309 14.65 11.45 -6.12
N ASP A 310 15.47 11.12 -5.12
CA ASP A 310 16.27 9.89 -5.13
C ASP A 310 15.36 8.68 -5.45
N PRO A 311 15.71 7.84 -6.44
CA PRO A 311 14.92 6.66 -6.81
C PRO A 311 14.76 5.65 -5.66
N PHE A 312 15.66 5.65 -4.69
CA PHE A 312 15.51 4.86 -3.46
C PHE A 312 14.63 5.54 -2.40
N GLY A 313 14.28 6.80 -2.60
CA GLY A 313 13.36 7.56 -1.77
C GLY A 313 13.89 7.90 -0.38
N THR A 314 12.98 8.31 0.46
CA THR A 314 13.21 8.64 1.88
C THR A 314 12.89 7.43 2.75
N SER A 315 13.60 7.25 3.85
CA SER A 315 13.32 6.17 4.79
C SER A 315 11.93 6.29 5.41
N LEU A 316 11.37 5.17 5.84
CA LEU A 316 10.08 5.11 6.52
C LEU A 316 10.04 6.03 7.74
N THR A 317 11.13 6.06 8.51
CA THR A 317 11.22 6.84 9.75
C THR A 317 11.29 8.34 9.51
N PHE A 318 11.94 8.78 8.44
CA PHE A 318 12.00 10.20 8.07
C PHE A 318 10.77 10.67 7.31
N ALA A 319 10.24 9.87 6.40
CA ALA A 319 9.03 10.23 5.66
C ALA A 319 7.77 10.20 6.54
N SER A 320 7.75 9.33 7.55
CA SER A 320 6.58 9.07 8.39
C SER A 320 6.96 8.93 9.88
N PRO A 321 7.57 9.95 10.52
CA PRO A 321 8.09 9.84 11.90
C PRO A 321 7.01 9.53 12.96
N PHE A 322 5.74 9.74 12.66
CA PHE A 322 4.66 9.30 13.55
C PHE A 322 4.63 7.79 13.80
N VAL A 323 5.32 6.98 12.98
CA VAL A 323 5.42 5.52 13.18
C VAL A 323 6.11 5.15 14.50
N PHE A 324 6.95 6.03 15.06
CA PHE A 324 7.57 5.81 16.36
C PHE A 324 6.56 5.69 17.51
N PHE A 325 5.36 6.25 17.36
CA PHE A 325 4.31 6.08 18.35
C PHE A 325 3.78 4.65 18.46
N ALA A 326 4.06 3.79 17.48
CA ALA A 326 3.77 2.36 17.56
C ALA A 326 4.44 1.69 18.78
N PHE A 327 5.64 2.14 19.18
CA PHE A 327 6.34 1.62 20.37
C PHE A 327 5.61 1.92 21.70
N ARG A 328 4.68 2.85 21.70
CA ARG A 328 3.83 3.18 22.86
C ARG A 328 2.53 2.37 22.88
N ALA A 329 2.30 1.49 21.89
CA ALA A 329 1.10 0.68 21.82
C ALA A 329 0.90 -0.16 23.08
N ARG A 330 -0.33 -0.15 23.58
CA ARG A 330 -0.73 -0.94 24.76
C ARG A 330 -1.87 -1.84 24.36
N TRP A 331 -1.57 -3.12 24.24
CA TRP A 331 -2.51 -4.20 23.98
C TRP A 331 -2.27 -5.36 24.94
N LYS A 332 -3.18 -6.34 24.95
CA LYS A 332 -2.88 -7.65 25.53
C LYS A 332 -1.61 -8.20 24.88
N LYS A 333 -0.77 -8.88 25.68
CA LYS A 333 0.55 -9.36 25.23
C LYS A 333 0.50 -10.10 23.89
N ILE A 334 -0.46 -11.02 23.72
CA ILE A 334 -0.57 -11.84 22.51
C ILE A 334 -0.87 -10.99 21.26
N LEU A 335 -1.74 -9.98 21.38
CA LEU A 335 -2.02 -9.05 20.27
C LEU A 335 -0.82 -8.18 19.95
N LEU A 336 -0.15 -7.64 20.98
CA LEU A 336 1.01 -6.79 20.82
C LEU A 336 2.17 -7.54 20.15
N TRP A 337 2.49 -8.75 20.64
CA TRP A 337 3.52 -9.58 20.05
C TRP A 337 3.13 -10.09 18.66
N GLY A 338 1.87 -10.47 18.44
CA GLY A 338 1.39 -10.86 17.11
C GLY A 338 1.53 -9.74 16.08
N ALA A 339 1.21 -8.50 16.45
CA ALA A 339 1.39 -7.33 15.58
C ALA A 339 2.87 -7.06 15.29
N TRP A 340 3.72 -6.98 16.33
CA TRP A 340 5.15 -6.73 16.15
C TRP A 340 5.88 -7.85 15.41
N LEU A 341 5.49 -9.10 15.63
CA LEU A 341 6.09 -10.24 14.92
C LEU A 341 5.70 -10.21 13.44
N SER A 342 4.45 -9.87 13.12
CA SER A 342 4.02 -9.67 11.72
C SER A 342 4.82 -8.57 11.02
N VAL A 343 4.96 -7.41 11.65
CA VAL A 343 5.75 -6.28 11.13
C VAL A 343 7.23 -6.66 11.03
N GLY A 344 7.79 -7.24 12.10
CA GLY A 344 9.22 -7.57 12.18
C GLY A 344 9.66 -8.61 11.15
N LEU A 345 8.87 -9.68 10.94
CA LEU A 345 9.19 -10.71 9.94
C LEU A 345 9.07 -10.17 8.51
N CYS A 346 8.07 -9.32 8.24
CA CYS A 346 7.93 -8.67 6.95
C CYS A 346 9.12 -7.73 6.67
N LEU A 347 9.52 -6.93 7.66
CA LEU A 347 10.70 -6.08 7.59
C LEU A 347 11.98 -6.90 7.37
N LEU A 348 12.16 -7.96 8.15
CA LEU A 348 13.35 -8.82 8.03
C LEU A 348 13.46 -9.41 6.62
N HIS A 349 12.35 -9.89 6.05
CA HIS A 349 12.32 -10.38 4.68
C HIS A 349 12.77 -9.30 3.69
N MET A 350 12.26 -8.08 3.83
CA MET A 350 12.61 -6.96 2.95
C MET A 350 14.08 -6.54 3.06
N LEU A 351 14.68 -6.62 4.25
CA LEU A 351 16.06 -6.21 4.44
C LEU A 351 17.06 -7.10 3.68
N PHE A 352 16.69 -8.33 3.36
CA PHE A 352 17.52 -9.25 2.59
C PHE A 352 17.16 -9.33 1.10
N TYR A 353 16.15 -8.57 0.64
CA TYR A 353 15.66 -8.63 -0.73
C TYR A 353 16.38 -7.63 -1.64
N PHE A 354 16.80 -8.09 -2.84
CA PHE A 354 17.66 -7.32 -3.75
C PHE A 354 17.04 -6.00 -4.26
N SER A 355 15.73 -5.98 -4.48
CA SER A 355 15.00 -4.84 -5.06
C SER A 355 14.30 -3.96 -4.02
N ASN A 356 14.55 -4.19 -2.73
CA ASN A 356 13.97 -3.32 -1.71
C ASN A 356 14.54 -1.90 -1.85
N GLY A 357 13.69 -0.91 -1.82
CA GLY A 357 14.06 0.49 -1.94
C GLY A 357 14.19 1.02 -3.37
N TRP A 358 14.03 0.20 -4.44
CA TRP A 358 14.09 0.70 -5.81
C TRP A 358 12.75 1.29 -6.27
N VAL A 359 12.82 2.41 -6.98
CA VAL A 359 11.67 3.17 -7.50
C VAL A 359 10.64 3.46 -6.40
N GLN A 360 11.08 4.18 -5.37
CA GLN A 360 10.20 4.71 -4.33
C GLN A 360 9.65 6.07 -4.77
N GLU A 361 8.40 6.34 -4.42
CA GLU A 361 7.82 7.66 -4.72
C GLU A 361 8.35 8.74 -3.76
N ASN A 362 8.44 8.43 -2.49
CA ASN A 362 9.10 9.16 -1.42
C ASN A 362 9.43 8.18 -0.30
N GLY A 363 8.48 7.85 0.57
CA GLY A 363 8.67 6.83 1.59
C GLY A 363 8.70 5.42 1.01
N GLN A 364 9.19 4.47 1.79
CA GLN A 364 9.40 3.08 1.38
C GLN A 364 8.09 2.36 1.03
N ARG A 365 7.73 2.28 -0.25
CA ARG A 365 6.45 1.72 -0.73
C ARG A 365 6.23 0.26 -0.32
N TYR A 366 7.29 -0.53 -0.22
CA TYR A 366 7.18 -1.91 0.26
C TYR A 366 6.71 -1.99 1.72
N SER A 367 6.84 -0.92 2.51
CA SER A 367 6.28 -0.87 3.85
C SER A 367 4.76 -1.08 3.87
N MET A 368 4.05 -0.82 2.77
CA MET A 368 2.60 -1.04 2.68
C MET A 368 2.19 -2.49 2.94
N ASP A 369 3.07 -3.45 2.79
CA ASP A 369 2.79 -4.86 3.08
C ASP A 369 2.58 -5.12 4.59
N PHE A 370 3.11 -4.26 5.47
CA PHE A 370 2.92 -4.31 6.93
C PHE A 370 2.34 -3.01 7.52
N PHE A 371 2.28 -1.93 6.76
CA PHE A 371 1.86 -0.61 7.25
C PHE A 371 0.43 -0.61 7.83
N PRO A 372 -0.56 -1.35 7.28
CA PRO A 372 -1.87 -1.47 7.91
C PRO A 372 -1.80 -1.96 9.36
N VAL A 373 -0.94 -2.95 9.66
CA VAL A 373 -0.72 -3.45 11.04
C VAL A 373 0.03 -2.41 11.88
N LEU A 374 1.09 -1.81 11.33
CA LEU A 374 1.86 -0.76 11.99
C LEU A 374 0.97 0.44 12.36
N MET A 375 0.04 0.80 11.47
CA MET A 375 -0.91 1.89 11.73
C MET A 375 -1.83 1.62 12.92
N LEU A 376 -2.23 0.37 13.14
CA LEU A 376 -3.01 0.00 14.32
C LEU A 376 -2.17 0.07 15.60
N LEU A 377 -0.88 -0.27 15.54
CA LEU A 377 0.06 -0.04 16.64
C LEU A 377 0.20 1.45 16.95
N VAL A 378 0.36 2.30 15.92
CA VAL A 378 0.38 3.77 16.08
C VAL A 378 -0.91 4.26 16.74
N ALA A 379 -2.06 3.81 16.23
CA ALA A 379 -3.37 4.18 16.79
C ALA A 379 -3.48 3.83 18.28
N GLN A 380 -2.99 2.66 18.68
CA GLN A 380 -2.96 2.26 20.09
C GLN A 380 -1.93 3.05 20.91
N GLY A 381 -0.84 3.50 20.29
CA GLY A 381 0.19 4.32 20.95
C GLY A 381 -0.24 5.74 21.24
N ILE A 382 -1.15 6.30 20.42
CA ILE A 382 -1.65 7.68 20.58
C ILE A 382 -3.04 7.76 21.23
N LYS A 383 -3.78 6.69 21.29
CA LYS A 383 -5.19 6.59 21.70
C LYS A 383 -5.54 7.37 22.97
N ASN A 384 -4.64 7.38 23.95
CA ASN A 384 -4.84 8.02 25.25
C ASN A 384 -3.86 9.17 25.50
N VAL A 385 -3.25 9.70 24.45
CA VAL A 385 -2.20 10.74 24.55
C VAL A 385 -2.56 11.89 23.64
N ASP A 386 -3.14 12.94 24.19
CA ASP A 386 -3.27 14.21 23.49
C ASP A 386 -1.95 14.97 23.55
N SER A 387 -1.15 14.82 22.53
CA SER A 387 0.17 15.46 22.44
C SER A 387 0.33 16.18 21.11
N THR A 388 0.85 17.38 21.13
CA THR A 388 1.19 18.15 19.94
C THR A 388 2.27 17.44 19.11
N ILE A 389 3.15 16.66 19.75
CA ILE A 389 4.30 16.02 19.09
C ILE A 389 3.86 15.07 17.97
N TRP A 390 2.90 14.16 18.21
CA TRP A 390 2.46 13.25 17.15
C TRP A 390 1.66 13.97 16.05
N LYS A 391 0.94 15.05 16.41
CA LYS A 391 0.23 15.89 15.42
C LYS A 391 1.23 16.60 14.51
N VAL A 392 2.29 17.18 15.06
CA VAL A 392 3.38 17.80 14.30
C VAL A 392 4.09 16.77 13.41
N ALA A 393 4.36 15.57 13.94
CA ALA A 393 4.94 14.49 13.14
C ALA A 393 4.05 14.10 11.94
N ILE A 394 2.73 14.07 12.11
CA ILE A 394 1.78 13.81 11.00
C ILE A 394 1.79 14.98 10.00
N VAL A 395 1.72 16.23 10.47
CA VAL A 395 1.76 17.41 9.58
C VAL A 395 3.04 17.44 8.77
N TYR A 396 4.19 17.17 9.40
CA TYR A 396 5.47 17.03 8.71
C TYR A 396 5.41 15.94 7.63
N SER A 397 4.91 14.76 7.98
CA SER A 397 4.82 13.64 7.04
C SER A 397 3.92 13.96 5.84
N VAL A 398 2.76 14.58 6.11
CA VAL A 398 1.84 15.01 5.05
C VAL A 398 2.52 16.04 4.15
N GLY A 399 3.14 17.07 4.73
CA GLY A 399 3.84 18.11 3.97
C GLY A 399 4.95 17.56 3.09
N LEU A 400 5.80 16.67 3.64
CA LEU A 400 6.90 16.06 2.89
C LEU A 400 6.39 15.16 1.75
N ASN A 401 5.39 14.31 2.02
CA ASN A 401 4.83 13.44 0.99
C ASN A 401 4.10 14.23 -0.11
N LEU A 402 3.39 15.31 0.23
CA LEU A 402 2.76 16.19 -0.75
C LEU A 402 3.81 16.90 -1.61
N LEU A 403 4.91 17.37 -1.02
CA LEU A 403 6.02 17.98 -1.75
C LEU A 403 6.62 16.99 -2.74
N SER A 404 6.99 15.79 -2.28
CA SER A 404 7.53 14.74 -3.14
C SER A 404 6.57 14.34 -4.24
N PHE A 405 5.31 14.10 -3.91
CA PHE A 405 4.26 13.78 -4.88
C PHE A 405 4.20 14.85 -5.97
N SER A 406 4.21 16.11 -5.57
CA SER A 406 4.12 17.23 -6.51
C SER A 406 5.35 17.32 -7.42
N LEU A 407 6.56 17.16 -6.87
CA LEU A 407 7.80 17.15 -7.65
C LEU A 407 7.83 16.01 -8.67
N ILE A 408 7.42 14.81 -8.28
CA ILE A 408 7.41 13.64 -9.16
C ILE A 408 6.30 13.75 -10.22
N SER A 409 5.12 14.27 -9.86
CA SER A 409 3.95 14.29 -10.75
C SER A 409 3.97 15.43 -11.77
N TYR A 410 4.46 16.59 -11.37
CA TYR A 410 4.37 17.80 -12.18
C TYR A 410 5.74 18.31 -12.66
N GLY A 411 6.81 17.81 -12.07
CA GLY A 411 8.18 18.19 -12.41
C GLY A 411 8.54 19.65 -12.10
N TYR A 412 9.80 19.98 -12.39
CA TYR A 412 10.36 21.32 -12.13
C TYR A 412 9.68 22.44 -12.91
N ASP A 413 9.33 22.20 -14.18
CA ASP A 413 8.76 23.25 -15.05
C ASP A 413 7.43 23.78 -14.53
N PHE A 414 6.63 22.95 -13.86
CA PHE A 414 5.39 23.37 -13.22
C PHE A 414 5.65 24.33 -12.06
N TYR A 415 6.61 24.00 -11.18
CA TYR A 415 6.96 24.85 -10.04
C TYR A 415 7.59 26.16 -10.48
N TYR A 416 8.46 26.10 -11.48
CA TYR A 416 9.07 27.30 -12.03
C TYR A 416 8.02 28.24 -12.64
N LYS A 417 7.09 27.72 -13.41
CA LYS A 417 5.97 28.49 -13.96
C LYS A 417 5.06 29.04 -12.89
N MET A 418 4.76 28.26 -11.85
CA MET A 418 3.94 28.70 -10.72
C MET A 418 4.62 29.80 -9.91
N LEU A 419 5.93 29.71 -9.69
CA LEU A 419 6.71 30.76 -9.03
C LEU A 419 6.75 32.03 -9.87
N LEU A 420 6.94 31.94 -11.19
CA LEU A 420 6.90 33.07 -12.09
C LEU A 420 5.52 33.73 -12.10
N TRP A 421 4.45 32.93 -12.12
CA TRP A 421 3.09 33.43 -12.07
C TRP A 421 2.80 34.13 -10.74
N GLY A 422 3.18 33.53 -9.61
CA GLY A 422 3.06 34.14 -8.29
C GLY A 422 3.85 35.44 -8.17
N LYS A 423 5.06 35.50 -8.74
CA LYS A 423 5.88 36.73 -8.78
C LYS A 423 5.22 37.82 -9.63
N ALA A 424 4.70 37.47 -10.80
CA ALA A 424 3.97 38.39 -11.67
C ALA A 424 2.69 38.93 -11.01
N THR A 425 1.94 38.08 -10.30
CA THR A 425 0.74 38.48 -9.57
C THR A 425 1.08 39.43 -8.42
N LEU A 426 2.17 39.16 -7.68
CA LEU A 426 2.65 40.03 -6.61
C LEU A 426 3.15 41.39 -7.13
N MET A 427 3.80 41.42 -8.30
CA MET A 427 4.23 42.67 -8.94
C MET A 427 3.03 43.48 -9.40
N TRP A 428 2.04 42.84 -10.00
CA TRP A 428 0.78 43.50 -10.39
C TRP A 428 0.01 44.05 -9.18
N ALA A 429 -0.07 43.30 -8.10
CA ALA A 429 -0.74 43.73 -6.86
C ALA A 429 -0.03 44.88 -6.14
N ARG A 430 1.27 45.13 -6.43
CA ARG A 430 2.07 46.24 -5.87
C ARG A 430 2.08 47.47 -6.78
N GLY A 431 1.27 47.50 -7.86
CA GLY A 431 1.12 48.65 -8.72
C GLY A 431 2.35 48.90 -9.65
N GLY A 432 3.03 47.82 -10.04
CA GLY A 432 4.14 47.87 -11.00
C GLY A 432 3.77 48.20 -12.40
#